data_cc123c84f6e9197dabdbaebde8042136
#
_entry.id   cc123c84f6e9197dabdbaebde8042136
#
_cell.length_a   1.000
_cell.length_b   1.000
_cell.length_c   1.000
_cell.angle_alpha   90.00
_cell.angle_beta   90.00
_cell.angle_gamma   90.00
#
_symmetry.space_group_name_H-M   'P 1'
#
loop_
_entity.id
_entity.type
_entity.pdbx_description
1 polymer ?
#
loop_
_entity_poly.entity_id
_entity_poly.type
_entity_poly.pdbx_seq_one_letter_code
_entity_poly.pdbx_strand_id
1 'polypeptide(L)'
;MSETINVAILGASGYTGAELLRFLLVHPKVRIAALTADRKAGSTMAEAFPQFIGLDLPRLVTIAEVNWDGVDLVFCALPHATTQEVLKTVPARVKIVDLSADFRLSDPAAYEYWYGHAHQALELQKEAVYGITE
;
A
#
# COMPACT_ATOMS: atom_id res chain seq x y z
N MET A 1 -12.07 20.30 15.46
CA MET A 1 -11.78 18.87 15.56
C MET A 1 -10.80 18.49 14.46
N SER A 2 -9.72 17.82 14.82
CA SER A 2 -8.79 17.30 13.82
C SER A 2 -9.38 16.05 13.20
N GLU A 3 -9.58 16.08 11.91
CA GLU A 3 -10.03 14.93 11.15
C GLU A 3 -8.91 13.88 11.10
N THR A 4 -9.24 12.65 11.47
CA THR A 4 -8.32 11.52 11.43
C THR A 4 -8.50 10.77 10.12
N ILE A 5 -7.39 10.45 9.47
CA ILE A 5 -7.36 9.70 8.21
C ILE A 5 -7.07 8.23 8.52
N ASN A 6 -7.94 7.36 8.06
CA ASN A 6 -7.77 5.91 8.20
C ASN A 6 -6.94 5.38 7.04
N VAL A 7 -5.81 4.74 7.37
CA VAL A 7 -4.81 4.32 6.41
C VAL A 7 -4.68 2.80 6.39
N ALA A 8 -4.63 2.23 5.20
CA ALA A 8 -4.24 0.84 4.98
C ALA A 8 -2.83 0.78 4.38
N ILE A 9 -2.08 -0.25 4.74
CA ILE A 9 -0.78 -0.55 4.14
C ILE A 9 -0.85 -1.94 3.53
N LEU A 10 -0.71 -2.02 2.21
CA LEU A 10 -0.61 -3.29 1.49
C LEU A 10 0.86 -3.71 1.44
N GLY A 11 1.13 -4.95 1.81
CA GLY A 11 2.51 -5.45 1.90
C GLY A 11 3.25 -4.98 3.15
N ALA A 12 2.53 -4.87 4.28
CA ALA A 12 3.08 -4.34 5.53
C ALA A 12 4.19 -5.20 6.14
N SER A 13 4.26 -6.48 5.81
CA SER A 13 5.26 -7.41 6.36
C SER A 13 6.64 -7.32 5.71
N GLY A 14 6.83 -6.44 4.74
CA GLY A 14 8.13 -6.14 4.14
C GLY A 14 8.84 -4.98 4.85
N TYR A 15 10.12 -4.75 4.52
CA TYR A 15 10.90 -3.66 5.11
C TYR A 15 10.32 -2.28 4.81
N THR A 16 9.87 -2.04 3.58
CA THR A 16 9.24 -0.77 3.19
C THR A 16 7.96 -0.54 3.98
N GLY A 17 7.13 -1.56 4.14
CA GLY A 17 5.91 -1.50 4.94
C GLY A 17 6.19 -1.21 6.41
N ALA A 18 7.22 -1.84 6.97
CA ALA A 18 7.62 -1.61 8.37
C ALA A 18 8.12 -0.18 8.60
N GLU A 19 8.95 0.35 7.70
CA GLU A 19 9.43 1.73 7.78
C GLU A 19 8.29 2.75 7.64
N LEU A 20 7.40 2.51 6.69
CA LEU A 20 6.22 3.34 6.50
C LEU A 20 5.35 3.37 7.76
N LEU A 21 5.10 2.20 8.35
CA LEU A 21 4.34 2.09 9.60
C LEU A 21 5.01 2.87 10.73
N ARG A 22 6.33 2.81 10.84
CA ARG A 22 7.09 3.56 11.84
C ARG A 22 6.84 5.06 11.74
N PHE A 23 6.82 5.61 10.53
CA PHE A 23 6.52 7.03 10.31
C PHE A 23 5.05 7.36 10.59
N LEU A 24 4.13 6.52 10.15
CA LEU A 24 2.71 6.79 10.29
C LEU A 24 2.22 6.71 11.73
N LEU A 25 2.82 5.84 12.55
CA LEU A 25 2.44 5.69 13.96
C LEU A 25 2.66 6.94 14.80
N VAL A 26 3.59 7.81 14.42
CA VAL A 26 3.85 9.08 15.11
C VAL A 26 3.11 10.25 14.48
N HIS A 27 2.36 10.03 13.42
CA HIS A 27 1.62 11.09 12.75
C HIS A 27 0.30 11.37 13.49
N PRO A 28 0.04 12.61 13.91
CA PRO A 28 -1.08 12.91 14.81
C PRO A 28 -2.47 12.75 14.19
N LYS A 29 -2.56 12.67 12.86
CA LYS A 29 -3.83 12.56 12.13
C LYS A 29 -4.02 11.23 11.41
N VAL A 30 -3.18 10.25 11.68
CA VAL A 30 -3.25 8.94 11.02
C VAL A 30 -3.66 7.87 12.01
N ARG A 31 -4.61 7.06 11.57
CA ARG A 31 -5.00 5.82 12.24
C ARG A 31 -4.76 4.66 11.28
N ILE A 32 -4.12 3.61 11.77
CA ILE A 32 -3.89 2.40 10.98
C ILE A 32 -5.15 1.54 11.01
N ALA A 33 -5.83 1.46 9.87
CA ALA A 33 -7.08 0.73 9.74
C ALA A 33 -6.87 -0.72 9.27
N ALA A 34 -5.87 -0.98 8.43
CA ALA A 34 -5.59 -2.31 7.91
C ALA A 34 -4.12 -2.46 7.55
N LEU A 35 -3.60 -3.67 7.78
CA LEU A 35 -2.26 -4.08 7.40
C LEU A 35 -2.38 -5.40 6.67
N THR A 36 -1.81 -5.52 5.47
CA THR A 36 -1.90 -6.78 4.71
C THR A 36 -0.55 -7.45 4.56
N ALA A 37 -0.61 -8.76 4.45
CA ALA A 37 0.49 -9.63 4.09
C ALA A 37 -0.04 -10.80 3.27
N ASP A 38 0.87 -11.50 2.64
CA ASP A 38 0.55 -12.75 1.95
C ASP A 38 0.83 -13.94 2.90
N ARG A 39 2.07 -14.41 2.95
CA ARG A 39 2.44 -15.56 3.77
C ARG A 39 2.26 -15.36 5.26
N LYS A 40 2.39 -14.12 5.74
CA LYS A 40 2.25 -13.75 7.15
C LYS A 40 0.84 -13.31 7.53
N ALA A 41 -0.14 -13.45 6.64
CA ALA A 41 -1.54 -13.18 6.97
C ALA A 41 -1.98 -14.04 8.15
N GLY A 42 -2.72 -13.43 9.10
CA GLY A 42 -3.11 -14.07 10.35
C GLY A 42 -2.16 -13.83 11.52
N SER A 43 -0.91 -13.45 11.27
CA SER A 43 0.03 -13.08 12.32
C SER A 43 -0.05 -11.59 12.66
N THR A 44 0.74 -11.16 13.64
CA THR A 44 0.82 -9.75 14.04
C THR A 44 2.07 -9.07 13.47
N MET A 45 2.06 -7.73 13.41
CA MET A 45 3.29 -7.00 13.03
C MET A 45 4.44 -7.25 14.01
N ALA A 46 4.14 -7.45 15.30
CA ALA A 46 5.15 -7.76 16.30
C ALA A 46 5.84 -9.11 16.04
N GLU A 47 5.12 -10.08 15.52
CA GLU A 47 5.70 -11.38 15.12
C GLU A 47 6.62 -11.24 13.90
N ALA A 48 6.27 -10.34 12.97
CA ALA A 48 7.11 -10.07 11.81
C ALA A 48 8.30 -9.18 12.15
N PHE A 49 8.08 -8.16 12.99
CA PHE A 49 9.06 -7.15 13.39
C PHE A 49 8.91 -6.84 14.89
N PRO A 50 9.79 -7.37 15.75
CA PRO A 50 9.66 -7.25 17.22
C PRO A 50 9.59 -5.84 17.77
N GLN A 51 10.09 -4.83 17.03
CA GLN A 51 10.01 -3.43 17.46
C GLN A 51 8.58 -2.90 17.58
N PHE A 52 7.59 -3.61 17.05
CA PHE A 52 6.17 -3.25 17.17
C PHE A 52 5.45 -3.91 18.35
N ILE A 53 6.17 -4.58 19.23
CA ILE A 53 5.61 -5.20 20.45
C ILE A 53 4.95 -4.12 21.30
N GLY A 54 3.76 -4.43 21.82
CA GLY A 54 3.03 -3.55 22.75
C GLY A 54 2.20 -2.46 22.07
N LEU A 55 2.23 -2.37 20.76
CA LEU A 55 1.41 -1.42 20.00
C LEU A 55 0.06 -2.03 19.63
N ASP A 56 -0.99 -1.22 19.71
CA ASP A 56 -2.33 -1.62 19.32
C ASP A 56 -2.47 -1.50 17.78
N LEU A 57 -2.11 -2.57 17.09
CA LEU A 57 -2.15 -2.64 15.63
C LEU A 57 -3.08 -3.76 15.18
N PRO A 58 -3.76 -3.60 14.03
CA PRO A 58 -4.55 -4.68 13.46
C PRO A 58 -3.65 -5.85 13.07
N ARG A 59 -4.22 -7.06 13.09
CA ARG A 59 -3.54 -8.24 12.56
C ARG A 59 -3.30 -8.09 11.07
N LEU A 60 -2.25 -8.75 10.60
CA LEU A 60 -2.00 -8.87 9.17
C LEU A 60 -3.11 -9.73 8.54
N VAL A 61 -3.75 -9.22 7.52
CA VAL A 61 -4.81 -9.90 6.76
C VAL A 61 -4.41 -9.99 5.31
N THR A 62 -5.13 -10.81 4.54
CA THR A 62 -4.98 -10.78 3.07
C THR A 62 -5.63 -9.53 2.49
N ILE A 63 -5.25 -9.17 1.27
CA ILE A 63 -5.86 -8.02 0.59
C ILE A 63 -7.37 -8.20 0.41
N ALA A 64 -7.81 -9.42 0.14
CA ALA A 64 -9.23 -9.75 -0.01
C ALA A 64 -10.05 -9.51 1.26
N GLU A 65 -9.41 -9.55 2.43
CA GLU A 65 -10.07 -9.38 3.72
C GLU A 65 -10.15 -7.91 4.17
N VAL A 66 -9.58 -6.97 3.42
CA VAL A 66 -9.61 -5.55 3.79
C VAL A 66 -11.03 -5.00 3.69
N ASN A 67 -11.51 -4.38 4.76
CA ASN A 67 -12.75 -3.62 4.73
C ASN A 67 -12.49 -2.20 4.24
N TRP A 68 -12.65 -1.99 2.95
CA TRP A 68 -12.36 -0.71 2.31
C TRP A 68 -13.28 0.43 2.74
N ASP A 69 -14.45 0.14 3.29
CA ASP A 69 -15.37 1.17 3.79
C ASP A 69 -14.77 2.00 4.93
N GLY A 70 -13.85 1.41 5.67
CA GLY A 70 -13.15 2.07 6.77
C GLY A 70 -11.79 2.68 6.37
N VAL A 71 -11.46 2.74 5.07
CA VAL A 71 -10.14 3.20 4.59
C VAL A 71 -10.30 4.46 3.76
N ASP A 72 -9.51 5.49 4.07
CA ASP A 72 -9.48 6.75 3.33
C ASP A 72 -8.29 6.82 2.36
N LEU A 73 -7.17 6.23 2.73
CA LEU A 73 -5.94 6.25 1.97
C LEU A 73 -5.21 4.91 2.09
N VAL A 74 -4.65 4.44 1.00
CA VAL A 74 -3.86 3.21 0.97
C VAL A 74 -2.45 3.48 0.48
N PHE A 75 -1.47 2.96 1.20
CA PHE A 75 -0.10 2.86 0.74
C PHE A 75 0.14 1.46 0.20
N CYS A 76 0.70 1.38 -0.99
CA CYS A 76 1.00 0.12 -1.64
C CYS A 76 2.51 -0.13 -1.62
N ALA A 77 2.93 -1.11 -0.83
CA ALA A 77 4.33 -1.53 -0.69
C ALA A 77 4.49 -2.98 -1.18
N LEU A 78 3.85 -3.29 -2.30
CA LEU A 78 3.88 -4.62 -2.92
C LEU A 78 5.04 -4.74 -3.90
N PRO A 79 5.47 -5.97 -4.21
CA PRO A 79 6.43 -6.20 -5.29
C PRO A 79 5.93 -5.68 -6.64
N HIS A 80 6.86 -5.33 -7.52
CA HIS A 80 6.54 -4.94 -8.89
C HIS A 80 5.72 -6.03 -9.59
N ALA A 81 4.93 -5.66 -10.57
CA ALA A 81 4.05 -6.51 -11.37
C ALA A 81 2.78 -7.00 -10.65
N THR A 82 2.70 -6.91 -9.32
CA THR A 82 1.48 -7.28 -8.59
C THR A 82 0.59 -6.08 -8.27
N THR A 83 1.18 -4.91 -8.13
CA THR A 83 0.50 -3.69 -7.71
C THR A 83 -0.61 -3.26 -8.66
N GLN A 84 -0.38 -3.33 -9.95
CA GLN A 84 -1.36 -2.90 -10.95
C GLN A 84 -2.69 -3.65 -10.83
N GLU A 85 -2.64 -4.97 -10.73
CA GLU A 85 -3.83 -5.80 -10.58
C GLU A 85 -4.56 -5.54 -9.26
N VAL A 86 -3.80 -5.41 -8.19
CA VAL A 86 -4.36 -5.15 -6.86
C VAL A 86 -5.05 -3.80 -6.80
N LEU A 87 -4.42 -2.75 -7.33
CA LEU A 87 -4.98 -1.40 -7.26
C LEU A 87 -6.26 -1.22 -8.07
N LYS A 88 -6.50 -2.05 -9.08
CA LYS A 88 -7.78 -2.07 -9.78
C LYS A 88 -8.95 -2.47 -8.87
N THR A 89 -8.69 -3.18 -7.79
CA THR A 89 -9.71 -3.62 -6.84
C THR A 89 -10.01 -2.59 -5.75
N VAL A 90 -9.20 -1.56 -5.62
CA VAL A 90 -9.38 -0.52 -4.61
C VAL A 90 -10.53 0.41 -5.04
N PRO A 91 -11.48 0.73 -4.13
CA PRO A 91 -12.56 1.66 -4.46
C PRO A 91 -12.04 3.03 -4.91
N ALA A 92 -12.72 3.62 -5.90
CA ALA A 92 -12.29 4.89 -6.50
C ALA A 92 -12.19 6.06 -5.50
N ARG A 93 -12.96 6.02 -4.41
CA ARG A 93 -12.91 7.06 -3.37
C ARG A 93 -11.66 7.01 -2.49
N VAL A 94 -10.95 5.87 -2.47
CA VAL A 94 -9.74 5.69 -1.66
C VAL A 94 -8.55 6.31 -2.39
N LYS A 95 -7.82 7.17 -1.73
CA LYS A 95 -6.59 7.75 -2.29
C LYS A 95 -5.47 6.70 -2.22
N ILE A 96 -4.62 6.69 -3.24
CA ILE A 96 -3.56 5.69 -3.41
C ILE A 96 -2.20 6.37 -3.46
N VAL A 97 -1.27 5.87 -2.64
CA VAL A 97 0.16 6.17 -2.76
C VAL A 97 0.88 4.84 -3.04
N ASP A 98 1.42 4.72 -4.23
CA ASP A 98 2.12 3.51 -4.66
C ASP A 98 3.64 3.70 -4.57
N LEU A 99 4.30 2.82 -3.84
CA LEU A 99 5.75 2.83 -3.64
C LEU A 99 6.47 1.89 -4.61
N SER A 100 5.73 1.19 -5.48
CA SER A 100 6.32 0.35 -6.52
C SER A 100 6.69 1.17 -7.76
N ALA A 101 7.28 0.51 -8.75
CA ALA A 101 7.57 1.14 -10.04
C ALA A 101 6.42 1.02 -11.04
N ASP A 102 5.31 0.41 -10.67
CA ASP A 102 4.26 -0.02 -11.60
C ASP A 102 3.52 1.12 -12.30
N PHE A 103 3.51 2.33 -11.69
CA PHE A 103 2.90 3.52 -12.28
C PHE A 103 3.90 4.66 -12.52
N ARG A 104 5.20 4.35 -12.47
CA ARG A 104 6.25 5.35 -12.63
C ARG A 104 6.35 5.92 -14.04
N LEU A 105 6.23 5.05 -15.03
CA LEU A 105 6.37 5.42 -16.44
C LEU A 105 5.00 5.67 -17.06
N SER A 106 4.83 6.82 -17.69
CA SER A 106 3.55 7.18 -18.33
C SER A 106 3.30 6.43 -19.65
N ASP A 107 4.36 6.00 -20.33
CA ASP A 107 4.26 5.26 -21.59
C ASP A 107 4.21 3.75 -21.32
N PRO A 108 3.09 3.07 -21.64
CA PRO A 108 2.99 1.63 -21.45
C PRO A 108 4.03 0.81 -22.21
N ALA A 109 4.45 1.26 -23.38
CA ALA A 109 5.49 0.57 -24.16
C ALA A 109 6.85 0.67 -23.49
N ALA A 110 7.19 1.83 -22.91
CA ALA A 110 8.40 2.00 -22.12
C ALA A 110 8.38 1.13 -20.87
N TYR A 111 7.23 1.06 -20.21
CA TYR A 111 7.05 0.19 -19.05
C TYR A 111 7.33 -1.28 -19.38
N GLU A 112 6.71 -1.79 -20.47
CA GLU A 112 6.92 -3.17 -20.92
C GLU A 112 8.39 -3.44 -21.27
N TYR A 113 9.03 -2.50 -21.94
CA TYR A 113 10.44 -2.61 -22.33
C TYR A 113 11.35 -2.74 -21.10
N TRP A 114 11.17 -1.88 -20.09
CA TRP A 114 12.07 -1.83 -18.92
C TRP A 114 11.75 -2.87 -17.85
N TYR A 115 10.49 -3.26 -17.69
CA TYR A 115 10.06 -4.17 -16.63
C TYR A 115 9.71 -5.58 -17.11
N GLY A 116 9.68 -5.80 -18.41
CA GLY A 116 9.59 -7.14 -18.99
C GLY A 116 8.18 -7.76 -19.05
N HIS A 117 7.14 -7.00 -18.76
CA HIS A 117 5.75 -7.43 -18.85
C HIS A 117 4.82 -6.27 -19.21
N ALA A 118 3.67 -6.60 -19.82
CA ALA A 118 2.69 -5.59 -20.21
C ALA A 118 2.08 -4.88 -19.00
N HIS A 119 1.76 -3.60 -19.17
CA HIS A 119 1.07 -2.82 -18.15
C HIS A 119 -0.37 -3.33 -17.96
N GLN A 120 -0.77 -3.63 -16.74
CA GLN A 120 -2.06 -4.26 -16.41
C GLN A 120 -3.15 -3.29 -15.96
N ALA A 121 -2.84 -2.00 -15.79
CA ALA A 121 -3.78 -1.02 -15.26
C ALA A 121 -3.67 0.33 -15.99
N LEU A 122 -3.94 0.32 -17.30
CA LEU A 122 -3.78 1.50 -18.15
C LEU A 122 -4.68 2.67 -17.76
N GLU A 123 -5.88 2.40 -17.27
CA GLU A 123 -6.80 3.47 -16.86
C GLU A 123 -6.28 4.19 -15.59
N LEU A 124 -5.76 3.45 -14.62
CA LEU A 124 -5.13 4.05 -13.44
C LEU A 124 -3.87 4.83 -13.79
N GLN A 125 -3.10 4.36 -14.78
CA GLN A 125 -1.89 5.07 -15.25
C GLN A 125 -2.20 6.48 -15.75
N LYS A 126 -3.36 6.68 -16.34
CA LYS A 126 -3.77 8.01 -16.84
C LYS A 126 -3.95 9.03 -15.70
N GLU A 127 -4.30 8.56 -14.51
CA GLU A 127 -4.50 9.39 -13.33
C GLU A 127 -3.24 9.50 -12.47
N ALA A 128 -2.26 8.61 -12.67
CA ALA A 128 -1.08 8.53 -11.83
C ALA A 128 -0.15 9.72 -12.04
N VAL A 129 0.38 10.24 -10.93
CA VAL A 129 1.38 11.31 -10.91
C VAL A 129 2.64 10.77 -10.26
N TYR A 130 3.77 10.88 -10.93
CA TYR A 130 5.06 10.53 -10.34
C TYR A 130 5.50 11.66 -9.40
N GLY A 131 5.45 11.39 -8.10
CA GLY A 131 5.61 12.41 -7.06
C GLY A 131 7.02 12.64 -6.57
N ILE A 132 7.99 11.79 -6.97
CA ILE A 132 9.39 11.98 -6.58
C ILE A 132 10.09 12.73 -7.70
N THR A 133 10.28 14.01 -7.47
CA THR A 133 11.00 14.89 -8.40
C THR A 133 12.34 15.23 -7.78
N GLU A 134 13.43 14.97 -8.48
CA GLU A 134 14.77 15.36 -8.08
C GLU A 134 15.11 16.75 -8.61
#